data_09668b3589b91644b60ad73206172323
#
_entry.id   09668b3589b91644b60ad73206172323
#
_cell.length_a   1.000
_cell.length_b   1.000
_cell.length_c   1.000
_cell.angle_alpha   90.00
_cell.angle_beta   90.00
_cell.angle_gamma   90.00
#
_symmetry.space_group_name_H-M   'P 1'
#
loop_
_entity.id
_entity.type
_entity.pdbx_description
1 polymer ?
#
loop_
_entity_poly.entity_id
_entity_poly.type
_entity_poly.pdbx_seq_one_letter_code
_entity_poly.pdbx_strand_id
1 'polypeptide(L)'
;ILNDANDPMGVEKEAIDSVWLGCNGVIYLTNRVYSPTSYVSVSYPAMINETMHILYWGIKQLQYNVYLNSLNSYYSFFIPTNNSLLEYVDPVSYGKSQTQLYRFHYDPTQVDENMRVWASVWNYDTVAGEVTDSIGEVRDPGRIRNRLKDILDTHIVIGNVEDGHKYYRTKGGMEIRVNNVADGANGMTVEGSYQINEGNPIN
;
A
#
# COMPACT_ATOMS: atom_id res chain seq x y z
N ILE A 1 29.67 14.01 6.27
CA ILE A 1 28.66 13.62 7.27
C ILE A 1 27.27 13.56 6.63
N LEU A 2 26.98 14.37 5.61
CA LEU A 2 25.66 14.44 4.97
C LEU A 2 25.46 13.45 3.83
N ASN A 3 26.50 12.88 3.29
CA ASN A 3 26.46 11.94 2.18
C ASN A 3 26.84 10.53 2.66
N ASP A 4 26.33 10.14 3.79
CA ASP A 4 26.32 8.74 4.19
C ASP A 4 25.48 7.96 3.15
N ALA A 5 25.88 6.74 2.84
CA ALA A 5 25.14 5.83 1.97
C ALA A 5 23.70 5.57 2.44
N ASN A 6 23.39 5.96 3.66
CA ASN A 6 22.07 5.87 4.27
C ASN A 6 21.32 7.22 4.32
N ASP A 7 21.86 8.28 3.72
CA ASP A 7 21.15 9.57 3.66
C ASP A 7 20.00 9.48 2.64
N PRO A 8 18.75 9.37 3.09
CA PRO A 8 17.61 9.20 2.18
C PRO A 8 17.30 10.46 1.36
N MET A 9 17.87 11.60 1.73
CA MET A 9 17.64 12.87 1.03
C MET A 9 18.69 13.15 -0.03
N GLY A 10 19.81 12.43 -0.03
CA GLY A 10 20.86 12.58 -1.03
C GLY A 10 21.43 14.01 -1.09
N VAL A 11 21.65 14.64 0.07
CA VAL A 11 22.14 16.04 0.12
C VAL A 11 23.58 16.11 -0.38
N GLU A 12 23.78 16.71 -1.53
CA GLU A 12 25.10 16.93 -2.11
C GLU A 12 25.82 18.10 -1.42
N LYS A 13 27.11 17.97 -1.24
CA LYS A 13 27.93 19.00 -0.57
C LYS A 13 27.86 20.36 -1.28
N GLU A 14 27.76 20.34 -2.59
CA GLU A 14 27.65 21.52 -3.46
C GLU A 14 26.33 22.26 -3.32
N ALA A 15 25.32 21.60 -2.74
CA ALA A 15 24.03 22.20 -2.45
C ALA A 15 24.00 22.97 -1.11
N ILE A 16 25.11 22.95 -0.35
CA ILE A 16 25.20 23.58 0.97
C ILE A 16 25.91 24.92 0.84
N ASP A 17 25.17 26.00 1.10
CA ASP A 17 25.71 27.36 1.08
C ASP A 17 26.42 27.73 2.39
N SER A 18 25.86 27.30 3.52
CA SER A 18 26.40 27.66 4.85
C SER A 18 26.00 26.61 5.90
N VAL A 19 26.81 26.55 6.94
CA VAL A 19 26.62 25.60 8.06
C VAL A 19 26.76 26.35 9.39
N TRP A 20 25.83 26.11 10.31
CA TRP A 20 25.88 26.62 11.68
C TRP A 20 25.76 25.47 12.68
N LEU A 21 26.52 25.58 13.75
CA LEU A 21 26.47 24.67 14.88
C LEU A 21 25.53 25.23 15.95
N GLY A 22 24.45 24.52 16.24
CA GLY A 22 23.56 24.79 17.38
C GLY A 22 23.94 23.93 18.59
N CYS A 23 23.32 24.21 19.73
CA CYS A 23 23.56 23.45 20.97
C CYS A 23 23.16 21.98 20.87
N ASN A 24 22.17 21.65 20.03
CA ASN A 24 21.56 20.34 19.90
C ASN A 24 21.61 19.75 18.47
N GLY A 25 22.34 20.40 17.56
CA GLY A 25 22.43 19.94 16.18
C GLY A 25 23.15 20.89 15.25
N VAL A 26 23.15 20.57 13.97
CA VAL A 26 23.75 21.35 12.89
C VAL A 26 22.65 21.85 11.95
N ILE A 27 22.75 23.11 11.54
CA ILE A 27 21.85 23.74 10.58
C ILE A 27 22.61 23.92 9.27
N TYR A 28 22.04 23.45 8.19
CA TYR A 28 22.57 23.63 6.83
C TYR A 28 21.65 24.54 6.04
N LEU A 29 22.20 25.62 5.50
CA LEU A 29 21.52 26.41 4.48
C LEU A 29 21.80 25.76 3.13
N THR A 30 20.73 25.41 2.42
CA THR A 30 20.85 24.76 1.11
C THR A 30 20.21 25.60 0.02
N ASN A 31 20.76 25.54 -1.18
CA ASN A 31 20.24 26.21 -2.38
C ASN A 31 19.18 25.36 -3.11
N ARG A 32 18.78 24.23 -2.53
CA ARG A 32 17.75 23.32 -3.05
C ARG A 32 16.70 23.01 -2.01
N VAL A 33 15.50 22.74 -2.47
CA VAL A 33 14.42 22.14 -1.66
C VAL A 33 14.49 20.63 -1.82
N TYR A 34 14.51 19.91 -0.71
CA TYR A 34 14.54 18.46 -0.69
C TYR A 34 13.14 17.91 -0.47
N SER A 35 12.79 16.89 -1.24
CA SER A 35 11.52 16.18 -1.08
C SER A 35 11.73 14.95 -0.18
N PRO A 36 10.78 14.63 0.72
CA PRO A 36 10.81 13.40 1.47
C PRO A 36 10.85 12.17 0.55
N THR A 37 11.56 11.12 0.97
CA THR A 37 11.67 9.86 0.21
C THR A 37 10.31 9.21 -0.11
N SER A 38 9.30 9.48 0.71
CA SER A 38 7.92 9.02 0.45
C SER A 38 7.35 9.51 -0.89
N TYR A 39 7.81 10.67 -1.40
CA TYR A 39 7.34 11.23 -2.69
C TYR A 39 7.92 10.54 -3.93
N VAL A 40 8.97 9.75 -3.76
CA VAL A 40 9.62 8.99 -4.83
C VAL A 40 9.53 7.47 -4.61
N SER A 41 8.76 7.06 -3.61
CA SER A 41 8.56 5.65 -3.27
C SER A 41 7.30 5.07 -3.90
N VAL A 42 7.20 3.75 -3.93
CA VAL A 42 6.01 3.03 -4.42
C VAL A 42 4.75 3.27 -3.58
N SER A 43 4.87 3.86 -2.40
CA SER A 43 3.74 4.24 -1.56
C SER A 43 3.14 5.62 -1.90
N TYR A 44 3.83 6.42 -2.73
CA TYR A 44 3.39 7.78 -3.08
C TYR A 44 1.98 7.85 -3.69
N PRO A 45 1.60 6.99 -4.66
CA PRO A 45 0.25 7.02 -5.22
C PRO A 45 -0.84 6.85 -4.16
N ALA A 46 -0.63 5.93 -3.21
CA ALA A 46 -1.58 5.71 -2.12
C ALA A 46 -1.66 6.90 -1.15
N MET A 47 -0.58 7.67 -1.02
CA MET A 47 -0.52 8.85 -0.16
C MET A 47 -1.34 10.02 -0.69
N ILE A 48 -1.32 10.23 -2.01
CA ILE A 48 -1.94 11.43 -2.64
C ILE A 48 -3.33 11.18 -3.21
N ASN A 49 -3.70 9.93 -3.46
CA ASN A 49 -4.95 9.59 -4.13
C ASN A 49 -6.02 9.18 -3.11
N GLU A 50 -7.10 9.96 -3.06
CA GLU A 50 -8.23 9.73 -2.14
C GLU A 50 -8.89 8.37 -2.33
N THR A 51 -8.83 7.80 -3.52
CA THR A 51 -9.37 6.46 -3.80
C THR A 51 -8.56 5.32 -3.19
N MET A 52 -7.42 5.60 -2.56
CA MET A 52 -6.51 4.62 -1.97
C MET A 52 -6.26 4.86 -0.47
N HIS A 53 -7.01 5.76 0.16
CA HIS A 53 -6.79 6.17 1.56
C HIS A 53 -6.89 5.02 2.57
N ILE A 54 -7.71 3.99 2.31
CA ILE A 54 -7.82 2.82 3.19
C ILE A 54 -6.47 2.08 3.24
N LEU A 55 -5.86 1.81 2.08
CA LEU A 55 -4.56 1.16 2.04
C LEU A 55 -3.43 2.04 2.56
N TYR A 56 -3.47 3.33 2.27
CA TYR A 56 -2.48 4.28 2.82
C TYR A 56 -2.53 4.30 4.35
N TRP A 57 -3.73 4.29 4.93
CA TRP A 57 -3.89 4.13 6.37
C TRP A 57 -3.25 2.81 6.86
N GLY A 58 -3.49 1.70 6.18
CA GLY A 58 -2.88 0.41 6.49
C GLY A 58 -1.34 0.45 6.43
N ILE A 59 -0.77 1.06 5.38
CA ILE A 59 0.67 1.25 5.23
C ILE A 59 1.25 1.99 6.44
N LYS A 60 0.63 3.08 6.88
CA LYS A 60 1.05 3.85 8.05
C LYS A 60 0.92 3.04 9.35
N GLN A 61 -0.23 2.46 9.60
CA GLN A 61 -0.55 1.74 10.84
C GLN A 61 0.29 0.47 11.04
N LEU A 62 0.69 -0.16 9.95
CA LEU A 62 1.52 -1.37 9.95
C LEU A 62 3.01 -1.06 9.76
N GLN A 63 3.38 0.22 9.67
CA GLN A 63 4.75 0.69 9.46
C GLN A 63 5.40 0.15 8.17
N TYR A 64 4.60 -0.13 7.14
CA TYR A 64 5.10 -0.59 5.85
C TYR A 64 5.90 0.48 5.11
N ASN A 65 5.68 1.76 5.43
CA ASN A 65 6.44 2.87 4.90
C ASN A 65 7.95 2.75 5.19
N VAL A 66 8.35 2.09 6.28
CA VAL A 66 9.77 1.96 6.66
C VAL A 66 10.59 1.27 5.56
N TYR A 67 10.04 0.22 4.93
CA TYR A 67 10.73 -0.47 3.85
C TYR A 67 10.23 -0.08 2.45
N LEU A 68 8.96 0.28 2.27
CA LEU A 68 8.45 0.75 0.98
C LEU A 68 9.10 2.07 0.52
N ASN A 69 9.58 2.88 1.47
CA ASN A 69 10.32 4.09 1.17
C ASN A 69 11.83 3.85 0.94
N SER A 70 12.29 2.59 1.02
CA SER A 70 13.69 2.26 0.74
C SER A 70 13.99 2.38 -0.74
N LEU A 71 14.86 3.32 -1.11
CA LEU A 71 15.28 3.55 -2.50
C LEU A 71 16.29 2.48 -2.99
N ASN A 72 16.80 1.64 -2.10
CA ASN A 72 17.74 0.56 -2.42
C ASN A 72 17.07 -0.80 -2.66
N SER A 73 15.74 -0.83 -2.67
CA SER A 73 14.95 -2.04 -2.87
C SER A 73 13.91 -1.80 -3.96
N TYR A 74 13.68 -2.84 -4.76
CA TYR A 74 12.66 -2.78 -5.81
C TYR A 74 11.41 -3.50 -5.34
N TYR A 75 10.29 -2.83 -5.47
CA TYR A 75 8.95 -3.37 -5.19
C TYR A 75 8.02 -3.00 -6.35
N SER A 76 7.12 -3.91 -6.69
CA SER A 76 5.96 -3.60 -7.53
C SER A 76 4.72 -3.71 -6.66
N PHE A 77 3.93 -2.66 -6.61
CA PHE A 77 2.80 -2.58 -5.72
C PHE A 77 1.50 -2.46 -6.54
N PHE A 78 0.70 -3.51 -6.54
CA PHE A 78 -0.65 -3.54 -7.11
C PHE A 78 -1.64 -2.97 -6.08
N ILE A 79 -1.96 -1.69 -6.18
CA ILE A 79 -2.76 -0.99 -5.17
C ILE A 79 -4.25 -1.12 -5.50
N PRO A 80 -5.04 -1.87 -4.71
CA PRO A 80 -6.49 -1.85 -4.85
C PRO A 80 -7.08 -0.51 -4.40
N THR A 81 -8.08 -0.05 -5.11
CA THR A 81 -8.84 1.14 -4.74
C THR A 81 -9.77 0.87 -3.56
N ASN A 82 -10.24 1.93 -2.91
CA ASN A 82 -11.24 1.81 -1.85
C ASN A 82 -12.50 1.05 -2.31
N ASN A 83 -12.90 1.21 -3.58
CA ASN A 83 -14.05 0.49 -4.14
C ASN A 83 -13.81 -1.01 -4.22
N SER A 84 -12.59 -1.45 -4.59
CA SER A 84 -12.23 -2.87 -4.58
C SER A 84 -12.28 -3.46 -3.17
N LEU A 85 -12.01 -2.66 -2.16
CA LEU A 85 -12.06 -3.07 -0.76
C LEU A 85 -13.48 -3.12 -0.16
N LEU A 86 -14.51 -2.82 -0.96
CA LEU A 86 -15.91 -3.08 -0.59
C LEU A 86 -16.34 -4.54 -0.85
N GLU A 87 -15.50 -5.35 -1.48
CA GLU A 87 -15.79 -6.73 -1.86
C GLU A 87 -14.73 -7.72 -1.35
N TYR A 88 -14.17 -7.45 -0.19
CA TYR A 88 -13.15 -8.33 0.40
C TYR A 88 -13.79 -9.51 1.10
N VAL A 89 -13.73 -10.69 0.48
CA VAL A 89 -14.13 -11.95 1.12
C VAL A 89 -13.02 -12.40 2.07
N ASP A 90 -13.33 -12.44 3.36
CA ASP A 90 -12.35 -12.73 4.42
C ASP A 90 -11.89 -14.21 4.40
N PRO A 91 -10.64 -14.51 3.99
CA PRO A 91 -10.16 -15.89 3.92
C PRO A 91 -10.12 -16.59 5.29
N VAL A 92 -10.04 -15.83 6.39
CA VAL A 92 -10.08 -16.40 7.76
C VAL A 92 -11.47 -16.94 8.11
N SER A 93 -12.48 -16.56 7.35
CA SER A 93 -13.84 -17.08 7.51
C SER A 93 -14.11 -18.36 6.71
N TYR A 94 -13.22 -18.74 5.78
CA TYR A 94 -13.38 -19.98 5.02
C TYR A 94 -13.37 -21.21 5.93
N GLY A 95 -14.24 -22.17 5.64
CA GLY A 95 -14.40 -23.37 6.44
C GLY A 95 -15.13 -23.19 7.76
N LYS A 96 -15.58 -21.97 8.08
CA LYS A 96 -16.54 -21.72 9.16
C LYS A 96 -17.97 -21.94 8.68
N SER A 97 -18.94 -21.90 9.61
CA SER A 97 -20.35 -22.04 9.28
C SER A 97 -20.85 -21.01 8.27
N GLN A 98 -20.21 -19.85 8.19
CA GLN A 98 -20.54 -18.79 7.27
C GLN A 98 -19.26 -18.05 6.84
N THR A 99 -19.09 -17.89 5.53
CA THR A 99 -18.06 -17.02 4.98
C THR A 99 -18.49 -15.56 5.13
N GLN A 100 -17.54 -14.69 5.41
CA GLN A 100 -17.78 -13.28 5.68
C GLN A 100 -17.16 -12.41 4.58
N LEU A 101 -17.91 -11.40 4.17
CA LEU A 101 -17.44 -10.32 3.29
C LEU A 101 -17.30 -9.05 4.12
N TYR A 102 -16.16 -8.40 3.99
CA TYR A 102 -15.85 -7.11 4.61
C TYR A 102 -15.96 -6.02 3.55
N ARG A 103 -16.66 -4.94 3.88
CA ARG A 103 -16.68 -3.68 3.15
C ARG A 103 -15.95 -2.64 3.98
N PHE A 104 -14.74 -2.30 3.55
CA PHE A 104 -13.94 -1.32 4.26
C PHE A 104 -14.39 0.11 3.95
N HIS A 105 -14.36 0.95 4.96
CA HIS A 105 -14.76 2.36 4.89
C HIS A 105 -13.66 3.22 5.51
N TYR A 106 -13.51 4.44 4.99
CA TYR A 106 -12.59 5.45 5.52
C TYR A 106 -13.37 6.69 5.97
N ASP A 107 -13.17 7.09 7.21
CA ASP A 107 -13.76 8.29 7.80
C ASP A 107 -12.66 9.29 8.21
N PRO A 108 -12.39 10.32 7.39
CA PRO A 108 -11.36 11.32 7.68
C PRO A 108 -11.72 12.22 8.87
N THR A 109 -12.99 12.24 9.29
CA THR A 109 -13.46 13.11 10.40
C THR A 109 -13.12 12.56 11.78
N GLN A 110 -12.72 11.28 11.86
CA GLN A 110 -12.30 10.67 13.11
C GLN A 110 -11.03 11.33 13.64
N VAL A 111 -11.12 11.84 14.87
CA VAL A 111 -10.00 12.48 15.56
C VAL A 111 -8.89 11.47 15.86
N ASP A 112 -9.27 10.30 16.35
CA ASP A 112 -8.33 9.18 16.52
C ASP A 112 -8.04 8.53 15.16
N GLU A 113 -6.80 8.70 14.69
CA GLU A 113 -6.37 8.11 13.42
C GLU A 113 -6.52 6.59 13.38
N ASN A 114 -6.43 5.90 14.52
CA ASN A 114 -6.62 4.45 14.58
C ASN A 114 -8.05 4.01 14.23
N MET A 115 -9.02 4.90 14.40
CA MET A 115 -10.44 4.63 14.18
C MET A 115 -10.93 5.06 12.79
N ARG A 116 -10.07 5.63 11.95
CA ARG A 116 -10.45 6.15 10.63
C ARG A 116 -10.87 5.06 9.65
N VAL A 117 -10.37 3.83 9.82
CA VAL A 117 -10.78 2.70 8.98
C VAL A 117 -11.58 1.71 9.80
N TRP A 118 -12.72 1.33 9.28
CA TRP A 118 -13.62 0.34 9.85
C TRP A 118 -14.25 -0.50 8.73
N ALA A 119 -14.97 -1.56 9.05
CA ALA A 119 -15.64 -2.39 8.05
C ALA A 119 -17.05 -2.76 8.48
N SER A 120 -18.01 -2.73 7.53
CA SER A 120 -19.25 -3.45 7.65
C SER A 120 -19.05 -4.90 7.22
N VAL A 121 -19.63 -5.84 7.93
CA VAL A 121 -19.44 -7.28 7.75
C VAL A 121 -20.75 -7.94 7.37
N TRP A 122 -20.69 -8.77 6.34
CA TRP A 122 -21.83 -9.43 5.73
C TRP A 122 -21.58 -10.92 5.60
N ASN A 123 -22.64 -11.73 5.66
CA ASN A 123 -22.57 -13.12 5.24
C ASN A 123 -22.46 -13.19 3.71
N TYR A 124 -21.64 -14.11 3.25
CA TYR A 124 -21.35 -14.28 1.82
C TYR A 124 -21.56 -15.75 1.44
N ASP A 125 -22.43 -15.98 0.47
CA ASP A 125 -22.61 -17.29 -0.16
C ASP A 125 -21.56 -17.47 -1.25
N THR A 126 -20.59 -18.34 -1.01
CA THR A 126 -19.48 -18.60 -1.96
C THR A 126 -19.94 -19.40 -3.18
N VAL A 127 -21.08 -20.07 -3.12
CA VAL A 127 -21.64 -20.86 -4.24
C VAL A 127 -22.45 -19.96 -5.17
N ALA A 128 -23.32 -19.12 -4.58
CA ALA A 128 -24.11 -18.16 -5.35
C ALA A 128 -23.29 -16.92 -5.76
N GLY A 129 -22.19 -16.62 -5.06
CA GLY A 129 -21.42 -15.41 -5.25
C GLY A 129 -22.12 -14.15 -4.76
N GLU A 130 -22.99 -14.27 -3.76
CA GLU A 130 -23.88 -13.20 -3.31
C GLU A 130 -23.73 -12.88 -1.84
N VAL A 131 -23.94 -11.61 -1.51
CA VAL A 131 -24.06 -11.11 -0.13
C VAL A 131 -25.49 -11.39 0.36
N THR A 132 -25.62 -11.96 1.56
CA THR A 132 -26.94 -12.28 2.14
C THR A 132 -27.30 -11.33 3.27
N ASP A 133 -26.83 -11.58 4.48
CA ASP A 133 -27.27 -10.84 5.67
C ASP A 133 -26.15 -9.97 6.25
N SER A 134 -26.51 -8.82 6.80
CA SER A 134 -25.58 -7.99 7.57
C SER A 134 -25.31 -8.62 8.93
N ILE A 135 -24.04 -8.78 9.27
CA ILE A 135 -23.60 -9.26 10.59
C ILE A 135 -23.38 -8.09 11.56
N GLY A 136 -23.00 -6.91 11.02
CA GLY A 136 -22.71 -5.72 11.82
C GLY A 136 -21.42 -5.01 11.36
N GLU A 137 -20.77 -4.34 12.29
CA GLU A 137 -19.57 -3.55 12.04
C GLU A 137 -18.36 -4.06 12.83
N VAL A 138 -17.20 -3.92 12.26
CA VAL A 138 -15.91 -4.12 12.93
C VAL A 138 -15.21 -2.76 13.02
N ARG A 139 -15.10 -2.25 14.23
CA ARG A 139 -14.40 -1.00 14.55
C ARG A 139 -13.13 -1.23 15.37
N ASP A 140 -12.82 -2.47 15.72
CA ASP A 140 -11.57 -2.83 16.39
C ASP A 140 -10.38 -2.61 15.42
N PRO A 141 -9.48 -1.65 15.71
CA PRO A 141 -8.35 -1.35 14.84
C PRO A 141 -7.39 -2.55 14.67
N GLY A 142 -7.32 -3.44 15.65
CA GLY A 142 -6.48 -4.64 15.58
C GLY A 142 -6.97 -5.60 14.52
N ARG A 143 -8.27 -5.87 14.47
CA ARG A 143 -8.88 -6.72 13.44
C ARG A 143 -8.74 -6.10 12.05
N ILE A 144 -8.99 -4.80 11.92
CA ILE A 144 -8.85 -4.08 10.64
C ILE A 144 -7.41 -4.16 10.15
N ARG A 145 -6.42 -3.84 11.01
CA ARG A 145 -5.00 -3.93 10.65
C ARG A 145 -4.59 -5.33 10.19
N ASN A 146 -5.06 -6.38 10.86
CA ASN A 146 -4.74 -7.75 10.48
C ASN A 146 -5.24 -8.09 9.07
N ARG A 147 -6.45 -7.67 8.69
CA ARG A 147 -6.98 -7.89 7.33
C ARG A 147 -6.25 -7.07 6.29
N LEU A 148 -5.97 -5.79 6.58
CA LEU A 148 -5.19 -4.95 5.67
C LEU A 148 -3.75 -5.43 5.54
N LYS A 149 -3.19 -6.04 6.60
CA LYS A 149 -1.87 -6.69 6.51
C LYS A 149 -1.87 -7.82 5.49
N ASP A 150 -2.85 -8.70 5.54
CA ASP A 150 -2.96 -9.82 4.61
C ASP A 150 -3.12 -9.30 3.16
N ILE A 151 -3.93 -8.26 2.95
CA ILE A 151 -4.10 -7.60 1.66
C ILE A 151 -2.76 -7.00 1.19
N LEU A 152 -2.08 -6.22 2.01
CA LEU A 152 -0.79 -5.61 1.66
C LEU A 152 0.27 -6.67 1.36
N ASP A 153 0.35 -7.72 2.17
CA ASP A 153 1.31 -8.81 1.97
C ASP A 153 1.12 -9.56 0.65
N THR A 154 -0.11 -9.63 0.14
CA THR A 154 -0.41 -10.26 -1.16
C THR A 154 -0.26 -9.32 -2.35
N HIS A 155 -0.34 -8.01 -2.15
CA HIS A 155 -0.32 -7.02 -3.22
C HIS A 155 1.05 -6.35 -3.44
N ILE A 156 2.00 -6.58 -2.56
CA ILE A 156 3.37 -6.08 -2.70
C ILE A 156 4.26 -7.22 -3.22
N VAL A 157 4.75 -7.06 -4.44
CA VAL A 157 5.72 -7.96 -5.07
C VAL A 157 7.13 -7.51 -4.70
N ILE A 158 7.99 -8.47 -4.36
CA ILE A 158 9.42 -8.23 -4.15
C ILE A 158 10.11 -8.34 -5.50
N GLY A 159 10.52 -7.20 -6.05
CA GLY A 159 11.15 -7.09 -7.35
C GLY A 159 10.37 -6.23 -8.34
N ASN A 160 10.88 -6.17 -9.56
CA ASN A 160 10.27 -5.43 -10.66
C ASN A 160 9.51 -6.39 -11.59
N VAL A 161 8.20 -6.22 -11.73
CA VAL A 161 7.38 -7.07 -12.63
C VAL A 161 7.67 -6.82 -14.11
N GLU A 162 8.31 -5.71 -14.47
CA GLU A 162 8.71 -5.39 -15.85
C GLU A 162 9.89 -6.21 -16.36
N ASP A 163 10.55 -7.01 -15.50
CA ASP A 163 11.67 -7.87 -15.91
C ASP A 163 11.25 -9.05 -16.80
N GLY A 164 9.94 -9.22 -17.02
CA GLY A 164 9.38 -10.18 -17.97
C GLY A 164 9.18 -11.59 -17.42
N HIS A 165 9.38 -11.82 -16.15
CA HIS A 165 9.01 -13.09 -15.52
C HIS A 165 7.50 -13.28 -15.51
N LYS A 166 7.06 -14.52 -15.40
CA LYS A 166 5.65 -14.86 -15.38
C LYS A 166 5.08 -14.96 -13.95
N TYR A 167 5.92 -15.39 -13.01
CA TYR A 167 5.55 -15.59 -11.61
C TYR A 167 6.42 -14.74 -10.73
N TYR A 168 5.78 -14.10 -9.76
CA TYR A 168 6.43 -13.17 -8.84
C TYR A 168 6.04 -13.49 -7.41
N ARG A 169 7.03 -13.44 -6.53
CA ARG A 169 6.81 -13.66 -5.11
C ARG A 169 6.34 -12.39 -4.44
N THR A 170 5.23 -12.49 -3.72
CA THR A 170 4.74 -11.40 -2.89
C THR A 170 5.47 -11.35 -1.55
N LYS A 171 5.32 -10.21 -0.85
CA LYS A 171 5.85 -10.03 0.50
C LYS A 171 5.31 -11.07 1.48
N GLY A 172 4.07 -11.48 1.33
CA GLY A 172 3.44 -12.56 2.13
C GLY A 172 3.95 -13.97 1.80
N GLY A 173 4.85 -14.09 0.82
CA GLY A 173 5.42 -15.38 0.41
C GLY A 173 4.56 -16.16 -0.58
N MET A 174 3.45 -15.62 -1.02
CA MET A 174 2.64 -16.18 -2.10
C MET A 174 3.25 -15.88 -3.47
N GLU A 175 2.93 -16.69 -4.45
CA GLU A 175 3.27 -16.41 -5.85
C GLU A 175 2.04 -15.91 -6.59
N ILE A 176 2.21 -14.82 -7.34
CA ILE A 176 1.21 -14.32 -8.27
C ILE A 176 1.71 -14.43 -9.70
N ARG A 177 0.80 -14.66 -10.62
CA ARG A 177 1.07 -14.66 -12.04
C ARG A 177 0.70 -13.32 -12.63
N VAL A 178 1.65 -12.70 -13.34
CA VAL A 178 1.44 -11.47 -14.09
C VAL A 178 1.58 -11.76 -15.57
N ASN A 179 0.56 -11.42 -16.36
CA ASN A 179 0.54 -11.64 -17.81
C ASN A 179 0.63 -10.30 -18.53
N ASN A 180 1.10 -10.36 -19.78
CA ASN A 180 1.15 -9.21 -20.69
C ASN A 180 1.96 -8.03 -20.16
N VAL A 181 3.05 -8.32 -19.45
CA VAL A 181 3.92 -7.27 -18.87
C VAL A 181 4.45 -6.32 -19.95
N ALA A 182 4.72 -6.81 -21.15
CA ALA A 182 5.19 -6.01 -22.28
C ALA A 182 4.18 -4.97 -22.78
N ASP A 183 2.89 -5.15 -22.48
CA ASP A 183 1.83 -4.20 -22.87
C ASP A 183 1.71 -3.03 -21.89
N GLY A 184 2.58 -3.00 -20.88
CA GLY A 184 2.53 -2.03 -19.81
C GLY A 184 1.31 -2.20 -18.94
N ALA A 185 1.08 -1.21 -18.09
CA ALA A 185 0.02 -1.28 -17.10
C ALA A 185 -1.39 -1.35 -17.74
N ASN A 186 -1.62 -0.80 -18.94
CA ASN A 186 -2.91 -0.89 -19.66
C ASN A 186 -3.26 -2.29 -20.18
N GLY A 187 -2.28 -3.15 -20.40
CA GLY A 187 -2.48 -4.51 -20.90
C GLY A 187 -2.14 -5.59 -19.89
N MET A 188 -1.49 -5.22 -18.80
CA MET A 188 -1.06 -6.14 -17.75
C MET A 188 -2.26 -6.72 -16.99
N THR A 189 -2.24 -8.02 -16.70
CA THR A 189 -3.27 -8.69 -15.88
C THR A 189 -2.62 -9.53 -14.80
N VAL A 190 -3.27 -9.59 -13.63
CA VAL A 190 -2.86 -10.45 -12.52
C VAL A 190 -3.87 -11.60 -12.42
N GLU A 191 -3.36 -12.85 -12.25
CA GLU A 191 -4.18 -14.05 -12.11
C GLU A 191 -5.23 -14.24 -13.25
N GLY A 192 -4.87 -13.82 -14.47
CA GLY A 192 -5.59 -14.13 -15.71
C GLY A 192 -6.84 -13.33 -16.03
N SER A 193 -7.54 -12.74 -15.09
CA SER A 193 -8.78 -12.00 -15.36
C SER A 193 -8.89 -10.63 -14.68
N TYR A 194 -8.03 -10.33 -13.72
CA TYR A 194 -8.02 -9.02 -13.08
C TYR A 194 -7.16 -8.05 -13.88
N GLN A 195 -7.81 -7.12 -14.58
CA GLN A 195 -7.10 -6.03 -15.25
C GLN A 195 -6.61 -5.00 -14.23
N ILE A 196 -5.39 -4.55 -14.44
CA ILE A 196 -4.87 -3.38 -13.77
C ILE A 196 -5.51 -2.18 -14.47
N ASN A 197 -6.44 -1.52 -13.78
CA ASN A 197 -7.06 -0.31 -14.28
C ASN A 197 -6.11 0.87 -14.04
N GLU A 198 -5.54 1.36 -15.10
CA GLU A 198 -4.84 2.62 -15.09
C GLU A 198 -5.81 3.78 -15.15
N GLY A 199 -6.20 4.24 -14.00
CA GLY A 199 -6.83 5.56 -13.94
C GLY A 199 -5.85 6.70 -14.22
N ASN A 200 -4.59 6.55 -13.92
CA ASN A 200 -3.43 7.39 -14.25
C ASN A 200 -2.19 6.64 -13.74
N PRO A 201 -1.32 6.13 -14.61
CA PRO A 201 -0.02 5.67 -14.18
C PRO A 201 0.75 6.87 -13.63
N ILE A 202 1.09 6.80 -12.38
CA ILE A 202 2.05 7.73 -11.80
C ILE A 202 3.42 7.10 -12.05
N ASN A 203 4.06 7.51 -13.15
CA ASN A 203 5.46 7.23 -13.43
C ASN A 203 6.36 7.98 -12.47
#